data_b958800d1a77d9c06f0903606afea0cb
#
_entry.id   b958800d1a77d9c06f0903606afea0cb
#
_cell.length_a   1.000
_cell.length_b   1.000
_cell.length_c   1.000
_cell.angle_alpha   90.00
_cell.angle_beta   90.00
_cell.angle_gamma   90.00
#
_symmetry.space_group_name_H-M   'P 1'
#
loop_
_entity.id
_entity.type
_entity.pdbx_description
1 polymer ?
#
loop_
_entity_poly.entity_id
_entity_poly.type
_entity_poly.pdbx_seq_one_letter_code
_entity_poly.pdbx_strand_id
1 'polypeptide(L)'
;DEFRISHVAIVKDEEYCGLLSDKDIYDFFEDTSEEIKNKKISLMRPFVRVHDHIFEVIKIMGEARISVIPVLDDKNVYCGSILSMDLAYSFSKFTASNEPGGVIVLEVNINDYSLSHIAQIVESDNAKILNCATSTPADSMKLEVVLKINIIDLSRIIQTFTRFNYTIKASYHQSTFDEDLQRRFDLFMNYLNM
;
A
#
# COMPACT_ATOMS: atom_id res chain seq x y z
N ASP A 1 7.45 -21.37 7.61
CA ASP A 1 6.06 -21.34 7.05
C ASP A 1 5.13 -20.32 7.72
N GLU A 2 5.47 -19.81 8.92
CA GLU A 2 4.63 -18.89 9.68
C GLU A 2 4.51 -17.50 9.01
N PHE A 3 5.54 -17.02 8.35
CA PHE A 3 5.58 -15.67 7.77
C PHE A 3 5.46 -15.63 6.23
N ARG A 4 5.41 -16.77 5.54
CA ARG A 4 5.36 -16.85 4.05
C ARG A 4 6.30 -15.87 3.34
N ILE A 5 7.52 -15.75 3.85
CA ILE A 5 8.56 -14.90 3.27
C ILE A 5 9.31 -15.68 2.18
N SER A 6 9.56 -15.03 1.05
CA SER A 6 10.34 -15.59 -0.06
C SER A 6 11.80 -15.10 -0.11
N HIS A 7 12.20 -14.28 0.87
CA HIS A 7 13.55 -13.74 0.95
C HIS A 7 14.05 -13.74 2.40
N VAL A 8 15.35 -13.95 2.59
CA VAL A 8 16.00 -13.95 3.91
C VAL A 8 17.26 -13.10 3.86
N ALA A 9 17.45 -12.25 4.89
CA ALA A 9 18.66 -11.46 5.04
C ALA A 9 19.81 -12.36 5.53
N ILE A 10 20.94 -12.31 4.85
CA ILE A 10 22.19 -12.96 5.26
C ILE A 10 23.01 -11.93 6.01
N VAL A 11 23.32 -12.24 7.26
CA VAL A 11 24.10 -11.38 8.16
C VAL A 11 25.25 -12.17 8.75
N LYS A 12 26.43 -11.59 8.77
CA LYS A 12 27.64 -12.17 9.37
C LYS A 12 28.30 -11.10 10.24
N ASP A 13 28.53 -11.41 11.51
CA ASP A 13 29.20 -10.51 12.47
C ASP A 13 28.58 -9.09 12.47
N GLU A 14 27.22 -9.01 12.50
CA GLU A 14 26.41 -7.79 12.40
C GLU A 14 26.50 -7.06 11.04
N GLU A 15 27.30 -7.55 10.09
CA GLU A 15 27.38 -7.00 8.75
C GLU A 15 26.35 -7.65 7.81
N TYR A 16 25.57 -6.81 7.12
CA TYR A 16 24.62 -7.28 6.10
C TYR A 16 25.36 -7.73 4.83
N CYS A 17 25.23 -9.00 4.49
CA CYS A 17 25.89 -9.61 3.33
C CYS A 17 25.03 -9.57 2.06
N GLY A 18 23.71 -9.62 2.19
CA GLY A 18 22.77 -9.61 1.07
C GLY A 18 21.48 -10.36 1.37
N LEU A 19 20.59 -10.37 0.40
CA LEU A 19 19.32 -11.09 0.41
C LEU A 19 19.44 -12.37 -0.39
N LEU A 20 18.93 -13.46 0.18
CA LEU A 20 18.81 -14.77 -0.45
C LEU A 20 17.33 -15.03 -0.71
N SER A 21 16.95 -15.38 -1.94
CA SER A 21 15.59 -15.77 -2.28
C SER A 21 15.37 -17.28 -2.10
N ASP A 22 14.10 -17.68 -1.99
CA ASP A 22 13.70 -19.10 -2.01
C ASP A 22 14.18 -19.78 -3.30
N LYS A 23 14.12 -19.08 -4.44
CA LYS A 23 14.63 -19.57 -5.72
C LYS A 23 16.14 -19.86 -5.65
N ASP A 24 16.93 -18.95 -5.08
CA ASP A 24 18.38 -19.16 -4.92
C ASP A 24 18.67 -20.39 -4.04
N ILE A 25 17.82 -20.62 -3.04
CA ILE A 25 17.91 -21.79 -2.14
C ILE A 25 17.60 -23.08 -2.92
N TYR A 26 16.51 -23.11 -3.70
CA TYR A 26 16.14 -24.26 -4.50
C TYR A 26 17.21 -24.58 -5.56
N ASP A 27 17.67 -23.57 -6.31
CA ASP A 27 18.74 -23.73 -7.31
C ASP A 27 20.03 -24.26 -6.68
N PHE A 28 20.30 -23.93 -5.41
CA PHE A 28 21.46 -24.45 -4.66
C PHE A 28 21.29 -25.92 -4.25
N PHE A 29 20.08 -26.36 -3.89
CA PHE A 29 19.84 -27.73 -3.44
C PHE A 29 19.58 -28.72 -4.60
N GLU A 30 19.09 -28.27 -5.74
CA GLU A 30 18.84 -29.13 -6.90
C GLU A 30 20.11 -29.48 -7.67
N ASP A 31 21.11 -28.61 -7.64
CA ASP A 31 22.36 -28.81 -8.37
C ASP A 31 23.36 -29.59 -7.50
N THR A 32 23.37 -30.91 -7.65
CA THR A 32 24.25 -31.84 -6.93
C THR A 32 25.69 -31.91 -7.46
N SER A 33 26.06 -31.07 -8.43
CA SER A 33 27.39 -31.08 -9.05
C SER A 33 28.46 -30.47 -8.12
N GLU A 34 29.66 -31.03 -8.12
CA GLU A 34 30.83 -30.52 -7.35
C GLU A 34 31.24 -29.09 -7.76
N GLU A 35 30.75 -28.60 -8.89
CA GLU A 35 31.01 -27.23 -9.38
C GLU A 35 30.42 -26.12 -8.51
N ILE A 36 29.39 -26.44 -7.69
CA ILE A 36 28.70 -25.43 -6.83
C ILE A 36 29.53 -25.02 -5.64
N LYS A 37 30.39 -25.86 -5.12
CA LYS A 37 31.27 -25.51 -3.97
C LYS A 37 32.10 -24.25 -4.27
N ASN A 38 32.22 -23.86 -5.56
CA ASN A 38 32.96 -22.69 -6.02
C ASN A 38 32.08 -21.59 -6.62
N LYS A 39 30.74 -21.77 -6.73
CA LYS A 39 29.84 -20.78 -7.31
C LYS A 39 29.55 -19.70 -6.24
N LYS A 40 30.13 -18.52 -6.41
CA LYS A 40 29.75 -17.34 -5.60
C LYS A 40 28.30 -16.98 -5.93
N ILE A 41 27.40 -17.21 -4.96
CA ILE A 41 26.03 -16.71 -5.05
C ILE A 41 26.11 -15.18 -5.08
N SER A 42 25.66 -14.59 -6.17
CA SER A 42 25.55 -13.13 -6.30
C SER A 42 24.29 -12.65 -5.57
N LEU A 43 24.42 -12.33 -4.29
CA LEU A 43 23.32 -11.82 -3.49
C LEU A 43 22.94 -10.40 -3.90
N MET A 44 21.66 -10.14 -4.07
CA MET A 44 21.15 -8.76 -4.10
C MET A 44 21.40 -8.10 -2.75
N ARG A 45 21.62 -6.77 -2.75
CA ARG A 45 21.90 -6.02 -1.52
C ARG A 45 20.99 -4.80 -1.34
N PRO A 46 19.67 -4.93 -1.51
CA PRO A 46 18.74 -3.86 -1.17
C PRO A 46 18.72 -3.67 0.35
N PHE A 47 18.67 -2.43 0.80
CA PHE A 47 18.52 -2.07 2.20
C PHE A 47 17.90 -0.68 2.32
N VAL A 48 17.44 -0.35 3.51
CA VAL A 48 17.02 0.99 3.92
C VAL A 48 17.74 1.39 5.20
N ARG A 49 17.76 2.69 5.48
CA ARG A 49 18.31 3.25 6.71
C ARG A 49 17.23 3.37 7.79
N VAL A 50 17.65 3.37 9.05
CA VAL A 50 16.74 3.53 10.21
C VAL A 50 15.91 4.82 10.17
N HIS A 51 16.37 5.84 9.47
CA HIS A 51 15.70 7.13 9.34
C HIS A 51 15.03 7.36 7.96
N ASP A 52 15.05 6.36 7.07
CA ASP A 52 14.37 6.47 5.78
C ASP A 52 12.86 6.51 5.96
N HIS A 53 12.20 7.34 5.15
CA HIS A 53 10.75 7.43 5.17
C HIS A 53 10.12 6.18 4.56
N ILE A 54 8.92 5.80 5.04
CA ILE A 54 8.16 4.64 4.57
C ILE A 54 8.02 4.60 3.03
N PHE A 55 7.98 5.74 2.37
CA PHE A 55 7.89 5.79 0.89
C PHE A 55 9.12 5.22 0.21
N GLU A 56 10.32 5.42 0.77
CA GLU A 56 11.53 4.80 0.23
C GLU A 56 11.52 3.29 0.44
N VAL A 57 11.03 2.82 1.59
CA VAL A 57 10.85 1.39 1.88
C VAL A 57 9.92 0.75 0.84
N ILE A 58 8.74 1.36 0.61
CA ILE A 58 7.74 0.89 -0.37
C ILE A 58 8.34 0.86 -1.78
N LYS A 59 9.05 1.91 -2.18
CA LYS A 59 9.67 2.03 -3.49
C LYS A 59 10.67 0.89 -3.73
N ILE A 60 11.65 0.72 -2.83
CA ILE A 60 12.69 -0.29 -2.98
C ILE A 60 12.10 -1.71 -2.97
N MET A 61 11.17 -2.00 -2.03
CA MET A 61 10.52 -3.30 -1.98
C MET A 61 9.68 -3.60 -3.21
N GLY A 62 8.97 -2.58 -3.74
CA GLY A 62 8.17 -2.71 -4.95
C GLY A 62 9.00 -2.91 -6.21
N GLU A 63 10.05 -2.13 -6.40
CA GLU A 63 10.95 -2.24 -7.55
C GLU A 63 11.71 -3.57 -7.56
N ALA A 64 12.25 -3.98 -6.41
CA ALA A 64 12.99 -5.22 -6.26
C ALA A 64 12.09 -6.47 -6.12
N ARG A 65 10.78 -6.30 -5.90
CA ARG A 65 9.79 -7.38 -5.67
C ARG A 65 10.21 -8.31 -4.54
N ILE A 66 10.70 -7.75 -3.44
CA ILE A 66 11.19 -8.49 -2.28
C ILE A 66 10.14 -8.50 -1.15
N SER A 67 10.10 -9.60 -0.39
CA SER A 67 9.19 -9.77 0.75
C SER A 67 9.77 -9.27 2.07
N VAL A 68 11.08 -9.01 2.10
CA VAL A 68 11.83 -8.56 3.28
C VAL A 68 12.84 -7.52 2.85
N ILE A 69 13.00 -6.42 3.60
CA ILE A 69 14.05 -5.44 3.39
C ILE A 69 14.86 -5.23 4.67
N PRO A 70 16.19 -5.42 4.63
CA PRO A 70 17.07 -5.14 5.74
C PRO A 70 17.16 -3.64 6.07
N VAL A 71 17.27 -3.35 7.36
CA VAL A 71 17.45 -2.01 7.90
C VAL A 71 18.87 -1.89 8.46
N LEU A 72 19.59 -0.88 8.03
CA LEU A 72 20.95 -0.60 8.49
C LEU A 72 21.01 0.75 9.20
N ASP A 73 21.91 0.87 10.17
CA ASP A 73 22.26 2.16 10.76
C ASP A 73 23.26 2.94 9.88
N ASP A 74 23.68 4.13 10.34
CA ASP A 74 24.62 4.97 9.61
C ASP A 74 26.03 4.39 9.50
N LYS A 75 26.34 3.39 10.33
CA LYS A 75 27.61 2.65 10.32
C LYS A 75 27.57 1.37 9.50
N ASN A 76 26.44 1.12 8.79
CA ASN A 76 26.14 -0.11 8.05
C ASN A 76 25.96 -1.37 8.93
N VAL A 77 25.71 -1.20 10.24
CA VAL A 77 25.35 -2.30 11.12
C VAL A 77 23.90 -2.71 10.86
N TYR A 78 23.65 -4.01 10.78
CA TYR A 78 22.32 -4.56 10.61
C TYR A 78 21.48 -4.37 11.89
N CYS A 79 20.37 -3.66 11.76
CA CYS A 79 19.45 -3.36 12.87
C CYS A 79 18.22 -4.27 12.91
N GLY A 80 17.89 -4.92 11.80
CA GLY A 80 16.70 -5.75 11.67
C GLY A 80 16.18 -5.77 10.24
N SER A 81 14.96 -6.27 10.04
CA SER A 81 14.30 -6.29 8.74
C SER A 81 12.84 -5.89 8.85
N ILE A 82 12.32 -5.28 7.79
CA ILE A 82 10.91 -4.98 7.62
C ILE A 82 10.30 -6.01 6.68
N LEU A 83 9.21 -6.64 7.09
CA LEU A 83 8.45 -7.57 6.27
C LEU A 83 7.39 -6.81 5.43
N SER A 84 7.06 -7.33 4.25
CA SER A 84 6.00 -6.75 3.42
C SER A 84 4.64 -6.68 4.13
N MET A 85 4.35 -7.62 5.03
CA MET A 85 3.13 -7.61 5.85
C MET A 85 3.12 -6.47 6.87
N ASP A 86 4.25 -6.21 7.56
CA ASP A 86 4.37 -5.11 8.52
C ASP A 86 4.28 -3.76 7.80
N LEU A 87 4.85 -3.69 6.58
CA LEU A 87 4.74 -2.52 5.72
C LEU A 87 3.28 -2.26 5.33
N ALA A 88 2.53 -3.29 4.91
CA ALA A 88 1.11 -3.17 4.58
C ALA A 88 0.28 -2.69 5.78
N TYR A 89 0.55 -3.24 6.97
CA TYR A 89 -0.10 -2.81 8.20
C TYR A 89 0.22 -1.34 8.54
N SER A 90 1.47 -0.95 8.45
CA SER A 90 1.89 0.43 8.70
C SER A 90 1.29 1.40 7.68
N PHE A 91 1.23 0.99 6.41
CA PHE A 91 0.64 1.78 5.33
C PHE A 91 -0.87 1.95 5.51
N SER A 92 -1.58 0.92 5.99
CA SER A 92 -3.02 1.04 6.28
C SER A 92 -3.34 2.11 7.33
N LYS A 93 -2.48 2.27 8.33
CA LYS A 93 -2.58 3.36 9.31
C LYS A 93 -2.26 4.72 8.69
N PHE A 94 -1.19 4.78 7.91
CA PHE A 94 -0.77 6.00 7.24
C PHE A 94 -1.83 6.55 6.27
N THR A 95 -2.56 5.67 5.58
CA THR A 95 -3.62 6.04 4.64
C THR A 95 -4.98 6.24 5.29
N ALA A 96 -5.09 6.15 6.62
CA ALA A 96 -6.35 6.18 7.35
C ALA A 96 -7.38 5.14 6.82
N SER A 97 -6.91 3.99 6.30
CA SER A 97 -7.78 2.96 5.74
C SER A 97 -8.70 2.34 6.80
N ASN A 98 -8.25 2.32 8.06
CA ASN A 98 -8.99 1.79 9.20
C ASN A 98 -9.99 2.80 9.82
N GLU A 99 -9.92 4.07 9.40
CA GLU A 99 -10.82 5.09 9.90
C GLU A 99 -12.18 5.02 9.19
N PRO A 100 -13.28 5.19 9.93
CA PRO A 100 -14.61 5.25 9.31
C PRO A 100 -14.70 6.42 8.33
N GLY A 101 -15.47 6.24 7.25
CA GLY A 101 -15.66 7.28 6.25
C GLY A 101 -15.73 6.73 4.83
N GLY A 102 -15.91 7.61 3.86
CA GLY A 102 -16.00 7.26 2.45
C GLY A 102 -14.75 7.58 1.66
N VAL A 103 -14.72 7.11 0.41
CA VAL A 103 -13.67 7.39 -0.57
C VAL A 103 -14.29 7.99 -1.82
N ILE A 104 -13.71 9.07 -2.32
CA ILE A 104 -14.03 9.66 -3.63
C ILE A 104 -12.81 9.59 -4.52
N VAL A 105 -13.01 9.17 -5.76
CA VAL A 105 -11.98 9.20 -6.82
C VAL A 105 -12.39 10.24 -7.84
N LEU A 106 -11.59 11.30 -7.96
CA LEU A 106 -11.76 12.35 -8.95
C LEU A 106 -10.81 12.12 -10.13
N GLU A 107 -11.26 12.49 -11.33
CA GLU A 107 -10.42 12.62 -12.50
C GLU A 107 -10.28 14.10 -12.84
N VAL A 108 -9.05 14.61 -12.85
CA VAL A 108 -8.75 16.03 -13.04
C VAL A 108 -7.63 16.18 -14.07
N ASN A 109 -7.69 17.21 -14.93
CA ASN A 109 -6.53 17.53 -15.75
C ASN A 109 -5.37 17.98 -14.85
N ILE A 110 -4.14 17.58 -15.19
CA ILE A 110 -2.95 17.90 -14.39
C ILE A 110 -2.85 19.42 -14.13
N ASN A 111 -3.16 20.26 -15.12
CA ASN A 111 -3.06 21.71 -15.02
C ASN A 111 -4.19 22.33 -14.15
N ASP A 112 -5.29 21.63 -13.99
CA ASP A 112 -6.47 22.10 -13.23
C ASP A 112 -6.47 21.54 -11.79
N TYR A 113 -5.49 20.72 -11.42
CA TYR A 113 -5.39 20.15 -10.09
C TYR A 113 -5.08 21.24 -9.04
N SER A 114 -5.99 21.36 -8.08
CA SER A 114 -5.83 22.28 -6.94
C SER A 114 -6.31 21.60 -5.66
N LEU A 115 -5.36 21.14 -4.83
CA LEU A 115 -5.67 20.53 -3.56
C LEU A 115 -6.41 21.49 -2.62
N SER A 116 -6.08 22.78 -2.65
CA SER A 116 -6.75 23.80 -1.84
C SER A 116 -8.24 23.94 -2.22
N HIS A 117 -8.57 23.91 -3.51
CA HIS A 117 -9.96 23.97 -3.96
C HIS A 117 -10.73 22.70 -3.60
N ILE A 118 -10.09 21.53 -3.77
CA ILE A 118 -10.67 20.24 -3.36
C ILE A 118 -10.95 20.25 -1.84
N ALA A 119 -10.00 20.72 -1.04
CA ALA A 119 -10.16 20.80 0.41
C ALA A 119 -11.29 21.75 0.81
N GLN A 120 -11.43 22.93 0.16
CA GLN A 120 -12.52 23.84 0.39
C GLN A 120 -13.90 23.21 0.12
N ILE A 121 -14.02 22.42 -0.95
CA ILE A 121 -15.27 21.72 -1.28
C ILE A 121 -15.64 20.74 -0.15
N VAL A 122 -14.69 19.92 0.28
CA VAL A 122 -14.92 18.92 1.35
C VAL A 122 -15.22 19.61 2.69
N GLU A 123 -14.46 20.64 3.04
CA GLU A 123 -14.61 21.35 4.32
C GLU A 123 -15.87 22.21 4.39
N SER A 124 -16.41 22.65 3.24
CA SER A 124 -17.70 23.37 3.21
C SER A 124 -18.89 22.54 3.70
N ASP A 125 -18.78 21.22 3.64
CA ASP A 125 -19.76 20.26 4.16
C ASP A 125 -19.41 19.73 5.57
N ASN A 126 -18.57 20.44 6.33
CA ASN A 126 -18.08 20.07 7.66
C ASN A 126 -17.36 18.70 7.70
N ALA A 127 -16.83 18.24 6.57
CA ALA A 127 -16.04 17.04 6.47
C ALA A 127 -14.54 17.36 6.51
N LYS A 128 -13.71 16.32 6.69
CA LYS A 128 -12.26 16.42 6.69
C LYS A 128 -11.65 15.38 5.74
N ILE A 129 -10.62 15.77 5.01
CA ILE A 129 -9.80 14.86 4.23
C ILE A 129 -8.84 14.18 5.20
N LEU A 130 -8.95 12.85 5.35
CA LEU A 130 -8.05 12.03 6.16
C LEU A 130 -6.80 11.62 5.38
N ASN A 131 -6.97 11.38 4.06
CA ASN A 131 -5.87 11.07 3.16
C ASN A 131 -6.19 11.59 1.75
N CYS A 132 -5.16 12.03 1.05
CA CYS A 132 -5.21 12.41 -0.36
C CYS A 132 -4.02 11.78 -1.08
N ALA A 133 -4.30 10.94 -2.06
CA ALA A 133 -3.30 10.34 -2.93
C ALA A 133 -3.58 10.70 -4.38
N THR A 134 -2.52 10.88 -5.16
CA THR A 134 -2.64 11.16 -6.60
C THR A 134 -1.88 10.12 -7.40
N SER A 135 -2.44 9.73 -8.54
CA SER A 135 -1.77 8.86 -9.51
C SER A 135 -2.03 9.36 -10.92
N THR A 136 -1.01 9.22 -11.79
CA THR A 136 -1.14 9.56 -13.20
C THR A 136 -1.09 8.26 -13.99
N PRO A 137 -2.19 7.85 -14.65
CA PRO A 137 -2.16 6.72 -15.58
C PRO A 137 -1.12 6.96 -16.68
N ALA A 138 -0.46 5.88 -17.12
CA ALA A 138 0.51 5.97 -18.22
C ALA A 138 -0.12 6.64 -19.45
N ASP A 139 0.61 7.55 -20.07
CA ASP A 139 0.23 8.30 -21.27
C ASP A 139 -1.05 9.16 -21.12
N SER A 140 -1.39 9.59 -19.91
CA SER A 140 -2.55 10.43 -19.62
C SER A 140 -2.16 11.84 -19.16
N MET A 141 -2.87 12.85 -19.69
CA MET A 141 -2.84 14.22 -19.15
C MET A 141 -3.79 14.41 -17.96
N LYS A 142 -4.40 13.31 -17.48
CA LYS A 142 -5.32 13.30 -16.38
C LYS A 142 -4.69 12.70 -15.14
N LEU A 143 -5.01 13.29 -14.02
CA LEU A 143 -4.63 12.87 -12.68
C LEU A 143 -5.83 12.22 -12.01
N GLU A 144 -5.65 11.06 -11.43
CA GLU A 144 -6.61 10.50 -10.48
C GLU A 144 -6.28 11.01 -9.08
N VAL A 145 -7.28 11.57 -8.40
CA VAL A 145 -7.17 12.05 -7.03
C VAL A 145 -8.07 11.21 -6.15
N VAL A 146 -7.49 10.42 -5.27
CA VAL A 146 -8.19 9.56 -4.32
C VAL A 146 -8.26 10.28 -2.98
N LEU A 147 -9.48 10.54 -2.50
CA LEU A 147 -9.74 11.22 -1.24
C LEU A 147 -10.38 10.25 -0.25
N LYS A 148 -9.76 10.03 0.91
CA LYS A 148 -10.40 9.42 2.07
C LYS A 148 -10.99 10.53 2.93
N ILE A 149 -12.30 10.47 3.20
CA ILE A 149 -13.06 11.51 3.90
C ILE A 149 -13.69 10.91 5.16
N ASN A 150 -13.70 11.67 6.26
CA ASN A 150 -14.13 11.22 7.59
C ASN A 150 -15.65 11.06 7.78
N ILE A 151 -16.45 11.16 6.72
CA ILE A 151 -17.90 10.95 6.77
C ILE A 151 -18.31 9.85 5.81
N ILE A 152 -19.38 9.14 6.15
CA ILE A 152 -19.91 8.02 5.36
C ILE A 152 -20.81 8.54 4.23
N ASP A 153 -21.74 9.46 4.53
CA ASP A 153 -22.61 10.05 3.50
C ASP A 153 -21.88 11.14 2.72
N LEU A 154 -21.45 10.79 1.52
CA LEU A 154 -20.73 11.66 0.60
C LEU A 154 -21.64 12.44 -0.35
N SER A 155 -22.96 12.27 -0.28
CA SER A 155 -23.93 12.77 -1.28
C SER A 155 -23.81 14.28 -1.52
N ARG A 156 -23.65 15.09 -0.46
CA ARG A 156 -23.52 16.55 -0.57
C ARG A 156 -22.18 16.95 -1.21
N ILE A 157 -21.11 16.30 -0.79
CA ILE A 157 -19.76 16.55 -1.33
C ILE A 157 -19.71 16.19 -2.81
N ILE A 158 -20.31 15.07 -3.20
CA ILE A 158 -20.44 14.64 -4.61
C ILE A 158 -21.20 15.67 -5.43
N GLN A 159 -22.34 16.17 -4.93
CA GLN A 159 -23.11 17.23 -5.61
C GLN A 159 -22.28 18.52 -5.75
N THR A 160 -21.52 18.86 -4.71
CA THR A 160 -20.68 20.07 -4.74
C THR A 160 -19.53 19.91 -5.74
N PHE A 161 -18.86 18.78 -5.78
CA PHE A 161 -17.83 18.48 -6.80
C PHE A 161 -18.42 18.57 -8.22
N THR A 162 -19.60 17.98 -8.45
CA THR A 162 -20.29 18.04 -9.75
C THR A 162 -20.63 19.48 -10.15
N ARG A 163 -21.09 20.31 -9.21
CA ARG A 163 -21.39 21.73 -9.45
C ARG A 163 -20.16 22.54 -9.84
N PHE A 164 -18.97 22.16 -9.31
CA PHE A 164 -17.69 22.76 -9.69
C PHE A 164 -17.02 22.07 -10.89
N ASN A 165 -17.77 21.27 -11.66
CA ASN A 165 -17.31 20.57 -12.86
C ASN A 165 -16.16 19.57 -12.63
N TYR A 166 -16.04 19.01 -11.44
CA TYR A 166 -15.15 17.87 -11.23
C TYR A 166 -15.77 16.59 -11.78
N THR A 167 -14.96 15.79 -12.46
CA THR A 167 -15.38 14.45 -12.91
C THR A 167 -15.16 13.47 -11.76
N ILE A 168 -16.23 12.83 -11.29
CA ILE A 168 -16.17 11.78 -10.27
C ILE A 168 -16.09 10.45 -11.00
N LYS A 169 -14.96 9.76 -10.85
CA LYS A 169 -14.72 8.46 -11.45
C LYS A 169 -15.38 7.34 -10.66
N ALA A 170 -15.31 7.43 -9.33
CA ALA A 170 -15.90 6.45 -8.40
C ALA A 170 -16.14 7.07 -7.03
N SER A 171 -17.08 6.49 -6.27
CA SER A 171 -17.27 6.77 -4.86
C SER A 171 -17.57 5.47 -4.11
N TYR A 172 -16.98 5.30 -2.91
CA TYR A 172 -17.14 4.12 -2.08
C TYR A 172 -17.57 4.55 -0.69
N HIS A 173 -18.67 3.96 -0.19
CA HIS A 173 -19.22 4.22 1.13
C HIS A 173 -19.18 2.95 1.96
N GLN A 174 -18.91 3.08 3.24
CA GLN A 174 -18.92 1.93 4.14
C GLN A 174 -20.34 1.33 4.33
N SER A 175 -21.38 2.15 4.14
CA SER A 175 -22.78 1.74 4.25
C SER A 175 -23.18 0.63 3.25
N THR A 176 -22.64 0.64 2.03
CA THR A 176 -22.98 -0.37 1.01
C THR A 176 -22.45 -1.75 1.38
N PHE A 177 -21.35 -1.85 2.10
CA PHE A 177 -20.80 -3.13 2.54
C PHE A 177 -21.59 -3.69 3.75
N ASP A 178 -21.93 -2.83 4.69
CA ASP A 178 -22.72 -3.23 5.87
C ASP A 178 -24.17 -3.56 5.51
N GLU A 179 -24.80 -2.81 4.60
CA GLU A 179 -26.13 -3.10 4.08
C GLU A 179 -26.17 -4.40 3.28
N ASP A 180 -25.16 -4.70 2.47
CA ASP A 180 -25.09 -5.94 1.69
C ASP A 180 -24.80 -7.15 2.59
N LEU A 181 -23.99 -7.00 3.64
CA LEU A 181 -23.78 -8.00 4.69
C LEU A 181 -25.05 -8.22 5.51
N GLN A 182 -25.72 -7.16 5.94
CA GLN A 182 -26.98 -7.25 6.68
C GLN A 182 -28.07 -7.93 5.85
N ARG A 183 -28.21 -7.55 4.58
CA ARG A 183 -29.14 -8.17 3.63
C ARG A 183 -28.84 -9.65 3.38
N ARG A 184 -27.57 -10.02 3.25
CA ARG A 184 -27.13 -11.42 3.11
C ARG A 184 -27.38 -12.21 4.39
N PHE A 185 -27.15 -11.62 5.54
CA PHE A 185 -27.46 -12.20 6.84
C PHE A 185 -28.96 -12.43 7.01
N ASP A 186 -29.79 -11.43 6.71
CA ASP A 186 -31.26 -11.53 6.78
C ASP A 186 -31.79 -12.59 5.83
N LEU A 187 -31.27 -12.68 4.60
CA LEU A 187 -31.61 -13.74 3.65
C LEU A 187 -31.23 -15.13 4.18
N PHE A 188 -30.07 -15.26 4.81
CA PHE A 188 -29.61 -16.51 5.40
C PHE A 188 -30.47 -16.91 6.61
N MET A 189 -30.80 -15.95 7.50
CA MET A 189 -31.68 -16.20 8.64
C MET A 189 -33.10 -16.57 8.21
N ASN A 190 -33.64 -15.95 7.16
CA ASN A 190 -34.95 -16.34 6.60
C ASN A 190 -34.93 -17.76 6.01
N TYR A 191 -33.82 -18.18 5.41
CA TYR A 191 -33.67 -19.54 4.90
C TYR A 191 -33.58 -20.60 6.01
N LEU A 192 -32.95 -20.25 7.15
CA LEU A 192 -32.85 -21.16 8.32
C LEU A 192 -34.14 -21.27 9.12
N ASN A 193 -35.05 -20.29 9.02
CA ASN A 193 -36.34 -20.29 9.73
C ASN A 193 -37.52 -20.88 8.89
N MET A 194 -37.22 -21.44 7.72
CA MET A 194 -38.14 -22.28 6.92
C MET A 194 -37.92 -23.77 7.22
#